data_787d82609096410d781b7debf96f129c
#
_entry.id   787d82609096410d781b7debf96f129c
#
_cell.length_a   1.000
_cell.length_b   1.000
_cell.length_c   1.000
_cell.angle_alpha   90.00
_cell.angle_beta   90.00
_cell.angle_gamma   90.00
#
_symmetry.space_group_name_H-M   'P 1'
#
loop_
_entity.id
_entity.type
_entity.pdbx_description
1 polymer ?
#
loop_
_entity_poly.entity_id
_entity_poly.type
_entity_poly.pdbx_seq_one_letter_code
_entity_poly.pdbx_strand_id
1 'polypeptide(L)'
;MPLSAINQFCYPTPSLVKTKTPTSLKCSFLSKSPPFPLTKTTPLTLNRNQKFSLSIVAMSMEAGVGVMGTKLGMMSYFEPNGKVVPVTVVGFREGNIVTQIKTDATDGYDAVQVGYRRVRDKKLTKPEMGHLEKAGVIPMRHLQEFRLQGLDGFEVGQKLLFEELFKEGDLVDVAGTTIGKGFQGGIKRHNFKRGPMSHGSKSHRALGSIGAGTTPGRVYKGKKMPGRMGGTKTKIRKLKIVKIDNDLRVVMIKGALPGKPGNLLRIAPAKIVGKNIPKS
;
A
#
# COMPACT_ATOMS: atom_id res chain seq x y z
N MET A 1 41.29 -8.41 50.78
CA MET A 1 41.16 -6.98 51.12
C MET A 1 41.43 -6.14 49.89
N PRO A 2 40.67 -5.06 49.60
CA PRO A 2 39.43 -4.60 50.21
C PRO A 2 38.27 -4.45 49.21
N LEU A 3 37.08 -4.36 49.78
CA LEU A 3 35.80 -3.90 49.25
C LEU A 3 35.85 -2.40 48.90
N SER A 4 35.16 -2.02 47.84
CA SER A 4 34.55 -0.67 47.65
C SER A 4 33.73 -0.71 46.40
N ALA A 5 32.58 -0.30 46.36
CA ALA A 5 31.65 0.68 46.74
C ALA A 5 30.47 0.58 45.76
N ILE A 6 29.32 0.24 46.26
CA ILE A 6 28.03 0.27 45.55
C ILE A 6 27.62 1.75 45.42
N ASN A 7 27.53 2.27 44.22
CA ASN A 7 26.95 3.59 43.96
C ASN A 7 25.43 3.42 43.77
N GLN A 8 24.66 3.77 44.76
CA GLN A 8 23.21 3.96 44.70
C GLN A 8 22.90 5.30 43.98
N PHE A 9 22.31 5.23 42.80
CA PHE A 9 21.67 6.40 42.19
C PHE A 9 20.24 6.50 42.68
N CYS A 10 19.99 7.49 43.57
CA CYS A 10 18.65 7.95 43.93
C CYS A 10 18.06 8.77 42.76
N TYR A 11 16.89 8.36 42.27
CA TYR A 11 16.07 9.20 41.42
C TYR A 11 15.09 10.01 42.26
N PRO A 12 14.93 11.31 42.03
CA PRO A 12 13.92 12.13 42.71
C PRO A 12 12.54 11.90 42.10
N THR A 13 11.57 11.68 42.97
CA THR A 13 10.13 11.64 42.64
C THR A 13 9.62 13.06 42.35
N PRO A 14 8.83 13.30 41.27
CA PRO A 14 8.20 14.60 41.07
C PRO A 14 6.98 14.77 41.99
N SER A 15 6.99 15.86 42.74
CA SER A 15 5.90 16.32 43.61
C SER A 15 4.67 16.73 42.80
N LEU A 16 3.49 16.30 43.27
CA LEU A 16 2.18 16.73 42.78
C LEU A 16 1.98 18.24 43.02
N VAL A 17 1.90 19.00 41.94
CA VAL A 17 1.41 20.38 41.98
C VAL A 17 -0.10 20.36 41.77
N LYS A 18 -0.84 20.74 42.81
CA LYS A 18 -2.28 20.99 42.76
C LYS A 18 -2.52 22.32 42.05
N THR A 19 -3.07 22.27 40.84
CA THR A 19 -3.56 23.48 40.15
C THR A 19 -5.02 23.74 40.53
N LYS A 20 -5.23 24.94 41.09
CA LYS A 20 -6.54 25.50 41.41
C LYS A 20 -7.32 25.85 40.12
N THR A 21 -8.57 25.48 40.06
CA THR A 21 -9.53 25.90 39.03
C THR A 21 -9.85 27.39 39.18
N PRO A 22 -9.84 28.19 38.12
CA PRO A 22 -10.37 29.53 38.16
C PRO A 22 -11.88 29.53 37.90
N THR A 23 -12.57 30.22 38.78
CA THR A 23 -13.98 30.60 38.79
C THR A 23 -14.39 31.40 37.55
N SER A 24 -15.66 31.19 37.13
CA SER A 24 -16.40 31.85 36.06
C SER A 24 -16.24 33.37 36.01
N LEU A 25 -15.82 33.90 34.86
CA LEU A 25 -16.00 35.28 34.49
C LEU A 25 -17.12 35.41 33.47
N LYS A 26 -18.25 35.99 33.93
CA LYS A 26 -19.32 36.49 33.06
C LYS A 26 -18.81 37.73 32.33
N CYS A 27 -18.65 37.70 31.03
CA CYS A 27 -18.51 38.88 30.19
C CYS A 27 -19.76 39.10 29.36
N SER A 28 -20.53 40.07 29.75
CA SER A 28 -21.63 40.67 28.99
C SER A 28 -21.02 41.71 28.05
N PHE A 29 -21.01 41.42 26.75
CA PHE A 29 -20.86 42.44 25.71
C PHE A 29 -22.07 42.36 24.78
N LEU A 30 -23.01 43.30 24.98
CA LEU A 30 -24.00 43.68 24.00
C LEU A 30 -23.30 44.51 22.93
N SER A 31 -23.12 43.96 21.71
CA SER A 31 -22.89 44.73 20.53
C SER A 31 -24.11 44.59 19.59
N LYS A 32 -24.81 45.72 19.38
CA LYS A 32 -25.92 45.82 18.42
C LYS A 32 -25.36 45.66 17.01
N SER A 33 -25.81 44.60 16.33
CA SER A 33 -25.63 44.44 14.88
C SER A 33 -26.81 45.02 14.14
N PRO A 34 -26.63 45.67 12.97
CA PRO A 34 -27.70 46.24 12.18
C PRO A 34 -28.57 45.16 11.52
N PRO A 35 -29.85 45.42 11.21
CA PRO A 35 -30.75 44.44 10.61
C PRO A 35 -30.39 44.22 9.14
N PHE A 36 -30.11 42.96 8.77
CA PHE A 36 -30.02 42.55 7.38
C PHE A 36 -31.42 42.45 6.75
N PRO A 37 -31.59 42.83 5.45
CA PRO A 37 -32.86 42.71 4.80
C PRO A 37 -33.25 41.27 4.54
N LEU A 38 -34.46 40.88 4.91
CA LEU A 38 -35.08 39.59 4.61
C LEU A 38 -35.28 39.44 3.10
N THR A 39 -34.40 38.71 2.46
CA THR A 39 -34.67 38.15 1.13
C THR A 39 -35.57 36.94 1.29
N LYS A 40 -36.71 36.97 0.60
CA LYS A 40 -37.70 35.87 0.56
C LYS A 40 -37.03 34.63 -0.01
N THR A 41 -36.69 33.65 0.86
CA THR A 41 -36.25 32.32 0.42
C THR A 41 -37.48 31.53 -0.04
N THR A 42 -37.53 31.26 -1.34
CA THR A 42 -38.45 30.25 -1.90
C THR A 42 -38.13 28.88 -1.30
N PRO A 43 -39.12 28.09 -0.88
CA PRO A 43 -38.84 26.76 -0.35
C PRO A 43 -38.33 25.86 -1.50
N LEU A 44 -37.08 25.42 -1.39
CA LEU A 44 -36.51 24.35 -2.22
C LEU A 44 -37.26 23.05 -1.87
N THR A 45 -38.18 22.63 -2.72
CA THR A 45 -38.77 21.31 -2.68
C THR A 45 -37.69 20.27 -2.93
N LEU A 46 -37.19 19.68 -1.84
CA LEU A 46 -36.29 18.54 -1.88
C LEU A 46 -37.03 17.33 -2.50
N ASN A 47 -36.73 17.03 -3.73
CA ASN A 47 -37.22 15.86 -4.42
C ASN A 47 -36.61 14.60 -3.75
N ARG A 48 -37.42 13.92 -2.93
CA ARG A 48 -37.08 12.83 -2.01
C ARG A 48 -36.59 11.53 -2.71
N ASN A 49 -36.52 11.51 -4.03
CA ASN A 49 -36.21 10.31 -4.82
C ASN A 49 -34.84 10.29 -5.49
N GLN A 50 -33.99 11.27 -5.27
CA GLN A 50 -32.60 11.16 -5.68
C GLN A 50 -31.81 10.43 -4.60
N LYS A 51 -31.72 9.11 -4.74
CA LYS A 51 -30.69 8.30 -4.05
C LYS A 51 -29.34 8.76 -4.60
N PHE A 52 -28.70 9.73 -3.98
CA PHE A 52 -27.29 9.99 -4.18
C PHE A 52 -26.54 8.75 -3.68
N SER A 53 -26.23 7.84 -4.59
CA SER A 53 -25.20 6.85 -4.33
C SER A 53 -23.88 7.62 -4.27
N LEU A 54 -23.47 8.02 -3.09
CA LEU A 54 -22.10 8.41 -2.83
C LEU A 54 -21.25 7.16 -3.05
N SER A 55 -20.89 6.90 -4.32
CA SER A 55 -19.81 5.99 -4.61
C SER A 55 -18.56 6.66 -4.07
N ILE A 56 -18.13 6.25 -2.88
CA ILE A 56 -16.79 6.55 -2.38
C ILE A 56 -15.84 5.80 -3.31
N VAL A 57 -15.55 6.37 -4.45
CA VAL A 57 -14.43 5.93 -5.29
C VAL A 57 -13.20 6.29 -4.50
N ALA A 58 -12.67 5.31 -3.78
CA ALA A 58 -11.36 5.42 -3.16
C ALA A 58 -10.33 5.52 -4.29
N MET A 59 -10.16 6.73 -4.82
CA MET A 59 -9.21 7.04 -5.88
C MET A 59 -7.80 6.90 -5.34
N SER A 60 -7.26 5.70 -5.38
CA SER A 60 -5.84 5.49 -5.22
C SER A 60 -5.16 5.77 -6.58
N MET A 61 -5.10 7.04 -6.98
CA MET A 61 -4.31 7.46 -8.13
C MET A 61 -2.84 7.15 -7.88
N GLU A 62 -2.12 6.77 -8.92
CA GLU A 62 -0.69 6.53 -8.88
C GLU A 62 0.06 7.80 -9.28
N ALA A 63 1.33 7.90 -8.92
CA ALA A 63 2.16 9.07 -9.25
C ALA A 63 2.65 9.08 -10.70
N GLY A 64 2.40 8.00 -11.43
CA GLY A 64 2.77 7.83 -12.83
C GLY A 64 2.52 6.41 -13.29
N VAL A 65 2.66 6.19 -14.60
CA VAL A 65 2.56 4.86 -15.19
C VAL A 65 3.67 3.97 -14.63
N GLY A 66 3.37 2.72 -14.45
CA GLY A 66 4.35 1.73 -14.00
C GLY A 66 4.50 0.59 -14.99
N VAL A 67 5.40 -0.30 -14.67
CA VAL A 67 5.70 -1.50 -15.45
C VAL A 67 5.53 -2.76 -14.62
N MET A 68 5.34 -3.87 -15.29
CA MET A 68 5.31 -5.18 -14.68
C MET A 68 6.64 -5.89 -14.89
N GLY A 69 7.09 -6.60 -13.85
CA GLY A 69 8.30 -7.40 -13.88
C GLY A 69 8.13 -8.75 -13.17
N THR A 70 9.08 -9.61 -13.31
CA THR A 70 9.14 -10.93 -12.67
C THR A 70 10.25 -10.94 -11.64
N LYS A 71 9.95 -11.31 -10.39
CA LYS A 71 10.97 -11.49 -9.35
C LYS A 71 11.89 -12.64 -9.73
N LEU A 72 13.18 -12.38 -9.84
CA LEU A 72 14.19 -13.42 -10.09
C LEU A 72 14.72 -13.99 -8.79
N GLY A 73 15.18 -13.16 -7.88
CA GLY A 73 15.75 -13.57 -6.61
C GLY A 73 16.23 -12.41 -5.77
N MET A 74 17.00 -12.70 -4.73
CA MET A 74 17.68 -11.71 -3.92
C MET A 74 19.19 -11.99 -3.93
N MET A 75 19.96 -10.92 -3.88
CA MET A 75 21.42 -10.99 -3.78
C MET A 75 21.96 -9.82 -2.95
N SER A 76 23.22 -9.90 -2.60
CA SER A 76 23.98 -8.80 -2.01
C SER A 76 24.63 -7.99 -3.11
N TYR A 77 24.49 -6.68 -3.05
CA TYR A 77 25.17 -5.74 -3.94
C TYR A 77 26.19 -4.94 -3.13
N PHE A 78 27.40 -4.80 -3.68
CA PHE A 78 28.47 -4.05 -3.05
C PHE A 78 28.54 -2.67 -3.69
N GLU A 79 28.26 -1.65 -2.90
CA GLU A 79 28.42 -0.25 -3.32
C GLU A 79 29.92 0.11 -3.40
N PRO A 80 30.32 1.08 -4.23
CA PRO A 80 31.72 1.54 -4.30
C PRO A 80 32.30 1.96 -2.96
N ASN A 81 31.46 2.39 -2.02
CA ASN A 81 31.83 2.77 -0.66
C ASN A 81 32.08 1.57 0.28
N GLY A 82 32.14 0.35 -0.25
CA GLY A 82 32.31 -0.88 0.54
C GLY A 82 31.07 -1.33 1.31
N LYS A 83 29.94 -0.64 1.20
CA LYS A 83 28.69 -1.05 1.86
C LYS A 83 28.02 -2.19 1.13
N VAL A 84 27.56 -3.18 1.89
CA VAL A 84 26.76 -4.29 1.38
C VAL A 84 25.28 -3.92 1.48
N VAL A 85 24.57 -3.98 0.38
CA VAL A 85 23.13 -3.66 0.30
C VAL A 85 22.39 -4.90 -0.18
N PRO A 86 21.37 -5.38 0.57
CA PRO A 86 20.52 -6.45 0.09
C PRO A 86 19.61 -5.92 -1.03
N VAL A 87 19.64 -6.57 -2.18
CA VAL A 87 18.83 -6.19 -3.34
C VAL A 87 17.98 -7.36 -3.82
N THR A 88 16.80 -7.05 -4.33
CA THR A 88 15.99 -8.00 -5.09
C THR A 88 16.12 -7.68 -6.57
N VAL A 89 16.43 -8.70 -7.35
CA VAL A 89 16.57 -8.62 -8.81
C VAL A 89 15.20 -8.89 -9.43
N VAL A 90 14.76 -7.97 -10.27
CA VAL A 90 13.51 -8.05 -11.05
C VAL A 90 13.87 -8.04 -12.54
N GLY A 91 13.44 -9.08 -13.25
CA GLY A 91 13.65 -9.19 -14.70
C GLY A 91 12.41 -8.80 -15.48
N PHE A 92 12.62 -8.19 -16.63
CA PHE A 92 11.57 -7.81 -17.58
C PHE A 92 11.57 -8.77 -18.76
N ARG A 93 10.42 -9.42 -18.95
CA ARG A 93 10.15 -10.25 -20.13
C ARG A 93 9.47 -9.41 -21.21
N GLU A 94 9.26 -9.98 -22.38
CA GLU A 94 8.47 -9.34 -23.44
C GLU A 94 7.09 -8.93 -22.94
N GLY A 95 6.70 -7.70 -23.23
CA GLY A 95 5.45 -7.07 -22.79
C GLY A 95 5.67 -5.63 -22.35
N ASN A 96 4.92 -5.19 -21.34
CA ASN A 96 4.78 -3.79 -20.94
C ASN A 96 4.34 -2.91 -22.10
N ILE A 97 3.28 -3.37 -22.81
CA ILE A 97 2.67 -2.67 -23.93
C ILE A 97 1.33 -2.12 -23.45
N VAL A 98 1.03 -0.88 -23.82
CA VAL A 98 -0.28 -0.26 -23.58
C VAL A 98 -1.33 -0.97 -24.40
N THR A 99 -2.32 -1.58 -23.76
CA THR A 99 -3.40 -2.33 -24.43
C THR A 99 -4.68 -1.53 -24.55
N GLN A 100 -4.95 -0.66 -23.58
CA GLN A 100 -6.14 0.17 -23.58
C GLN A 100 -5.90 1.45 -22.78
N ILE A 101 -6.47 2.53 -23.25
CA ILE A 101 -6.55 3.80 -22.53
C ILE A 101 -8.01 3.98 -22.09
N LYS A 102 -8.23 4.17 -20.81
CA LYS A 102 -9.55 4.39 -20.21
C LYS A 102 -9.67 5.85 -19.83
N THR A 103 -10.76 6.47 -20.25
CA THR A 103 -11.07 7.88 -20.00
C THR A 103 -12.26 8.01 -19.06
N ASP A 104 -12.32 9.11 -18.33
CA ASP A 104 -13.44 9.39 -17.42
C ASP A 104 -14.79 9.40 -18.14
N ALA A 105 -14.83 9.87 -19.39
CA ALA A 105 -16.05 9.92 -20.20
C ALA A 105 -16.65 8.54 -20.53
N THR A 106 -15.81 7.51 -20.73
CA THR A 106 -16.24 6.17 -21.13
C THR A 106 -16.29 5.18 -19.98
N ASP A 107 -15.29 5.22 -19.10
CA ASP A 107 -15.09 4.22 -18.02
C ASP A 107 -15.34 4.81 -16.62
N GLY A 108 -15.53 6.14 -16.50
CA GLY A 108 -15.72 6.82 -15.22
C GLY A 108 -14.42 7.04 -14.42
N TYR A 109 -13.27 6.80 -15.01
CA TYR A 109 -11.94 7.09 -14.45
C TYR A 109 -10.85 7.02 -15.49
N ASP A 110 -9.77 7.76 -15.27
CA ASP A 110 -8.59 7.76 -16.12
C ASP A 110 -7.60 6.68 -15.75
N ALA A 111 -7.24 5.82 -16.70
CA ALA A 111 -6.26 4.76 -16.50
C ALA A 111 -5.61 4.28 -17.81
N VAL A 112 -4.38 3.80 -17.68
CA VAL A 112 -3.67 3.11 -18.74
C VAL A 112 -3.58 1.64 -18.39
N GLN A 113 -4.10 0.77 -19.26
CA GLN A 113 -3.96 -0.67 -19.12
C GLN A 113 -2.69 -1.13 -19.83
N VAL A 114 -1.85 -1.86 -19.10
CA VAL A 114 -0.57 -2.39 -19.60
C VAL A 114 -0.63 -3.91 -19.62
N GLY A 115 -0.19 -4.51 -20.72
CA GLY A 115 -0.06 -5.94 -20.88
C GLY A 115 1.36 -6.42 -20.62
N TYR A 116 1.53 -7.62 -20.06
CA TYR A 116 2.82 -8.19 -19.74
C TYR A 116 2.88 -9.69 -19.96
N ARG A 117 4.05 -10.17 -20.35
CA ARG A 117 4.41 -11.57 -20.57
C ARG A 117 3.68 -12.17 -21.75
N ARG A 118 4.35 -12.16 -22.91
CA ARG A 118 3.90 -12.85 -24.12
C ARG A 118 3.63 -14.33 -23.85
N VAL A 119 2.56 -14.84 -24.41
CA VAL A 119 2.16 -16.26 -24.37
C VAL A 119 1.66 -16.71 -25.73
N ARG A 120 1.60 -18.02 -25.96
CA ARG A 120 0.99 -18.57 -27.18
C ARG A 120 -0.53 -18.38 -27.12
N ASP A 121 -1.17 -18.18 -28.25
CA ASP A 121 -2.62 -17.94 -28.39
C ASP A 121 -3.46 -19.01 -27.69
N LYS A 122 -3.06 -20.29 -27.80
CA LYS A 122 -3.69 -21.44 -27.12
C LYS A 122 -3.74 -21.34 -25.60
N LYS A 123 -3.01 -20.42 -24.99
CA LYS A 123 -2.98 -20.19 -23.53
C LYS A 123 -3.94 -19.12 -23.06
N LEU A 124 -4.58 -18.41 -23.99
CA LEU A 124 -5.57 -17.38 -23.72
C LEU A 124 -6.97 -17.90 -24.09
N THR A 125 -7.96 -17.32 -23.44
CA THR A 125 -9.36 -17.56 -23.79
C THR A 125 -9.75 -16.69 -24.99
N LYS A 126 -10.78 -17.10 -25.75
CA LYS A 126 -11.27 -16.32 -26.92
C LYS A 126 -11.60 -14.86 -26.58
N PRO A 127 -12.28 -14.52 -25.46
CA PRO A 127 -12.53 -13.14 -25.10
C PRO A 127 -11.25 -12.35 -24.82
N GLU A 128 -10.26 -12.95 -24.15
CA GLU A 128 -8.96 -12.30 -23.88
C GLU A 128 -8.22 -12.02 -25.20
N MET A 129 -8.26 -12.95 -26.16
CA MET A 129 -7.68 -12.75 -27.50
C MET A 129 -8.35 -11.59 -28.20
N GLY A 130 -9.69 -11.58 -28.27
CA GLY A 130 -10.42 -10.51 -28.96
C GLY A 130 -10.16 -9.12 -28.33
N HIS A 131 -9.94 -9.04 -27.02
CA HIS A 131 -9.55 -7.79 -26.36
C HIS A 131 -8.18 -7.30 -26.83
N LEU A 132 -7.20 -8.20 -26.94
CA LEU A 132 -5.84 -7.87 -27.37
C LEU A 132 -5.77 -7.62 -28.90
N GLU A 133 -6.53 -8.35 -29.70
CA GLU A 133 -6.66 -8.13 -31.14
C GLU A 133 -7.26 -6.77 -31.48
N LYS A 134 -8.27 -6.32 -30.70
CA LYS A 134 -8.83 -4.96 -30.83
C LYS A 134 -7.77 -3.87 -30.64
N ALA A 135 -6.79 -4.11 -29.78
CA ALA A 135 -5.68 -3.20 -29.54
C ALA A 135 -4.50 -3.39 -30.52
N GLY A 136 -4.55 -4.38 -31.41
CA GLY A 136 -3.46 -4.71 -32.34
C GLY A 136 -2.17 -5.18 -31.67
N VAL A 137 -2.26 -5.72 -30.45
CA VAL A 137 -1.08 -6.10 -29.65
C VAL A 137 -0.91 -7.60 -29.56
N ILE A 138 0.33 -8.01 -29.27
CA ILE A 138 0.69 -9.43 -29.10
C ILE A 138 -0.08 -10.06 -27.94
N PRO A 139 -0.36 -11.39 -27.97
CA PRO A 139 -1.05 -12.09 -26.91
C PRO A 139 -0.25 -12.07 -25.60
N MET A 140 -0.84 -11.49 -24.54
CA MET A 140 -0.21 -11.30 -23.24
C MET A 140 -1.02 -11.90 -22.10
N ARG A 141 -0.32 -12.46 -21.11
CA ARG A 141 -0.94 -13.19 -20.00
C ARG A 141 -1.54 -12.31 -18.91
N HIS A 142 -0.91 -11.20 -18.63
CA HIS A 142 -1.27 -10.35 -17.51
C HIS A 142 -1.64 -8.96 -18.01
N LEU A 143 -2.80 -8.47 -17.60
CA LEU A 143 -3.26 -7.12 -17.83
C LEU A 143 -3.38 -6.42 -16.49
N GLN A 144 -2.88 -5.20 -16.40
CA GLN A 144 -2.90 -4.41 -15.18
C GLN A 144 -3.16 -2.94 -15.51
N GLU A 145 -4.04 -2.31 -14.76
CA GLU A 145 -4.37 -0.90 -14.91
C GLU A 145 -3.56 -0.04 -13.95
N PHE A 146 -3.11 1.11 -14.45
CA PHE A 146 -2.51 2.18 -13.67
C PHE A 146 -3.41 3.40 -13.77
N ARG A 147 -4.01 3.80 -12.66
CA ARG A 147 -4.87 4.98 -12.60
C ARG A 147 -4.01 6.24 -12.50
N LEU A 148 -4.21 7.16 -13.41
CA LEU A 148 -3.42 8.37 -13.56
C LEU A 148 -4.32 9.60 -13.40
N GLN A 149 -3.71 10.78 -13.25
CA GLN A 149 -4.42 12.06 -13.26
C GLN A 149 -4.59 12.64 -14.66
N GLY A 150 -3.70 12.27 -15.58
CA GLY A 150 -3.74 12.66 -16.99
C GLY A 150 -3.30 11.50 -17.86
N LEU A 151 -3.80 11.46 -19.08
CA LEU A 151 -3.56 10.39 -20.07
C LEU A 151 -2.67 10.87 -21.22
N ASP A 152 -2.22 12.14 -21.17
CA ASP A 152 -1.49 12.76 -22.26
C ASP A 152 -0.18 12.00 -22.54
N GLY A 153 0.10 11.77 -23.80
CA GLY A 153 1.33 11.10 -24.25
C GLY A 153 1.30 9.57 -24.21
N PHE A 154 0.16 8.92 -23.98
CA PHE A 154 0.04 7.48 -24.09
C PHE A 154 -0.78 7.08 -25.33
N GLU A 155 -0.26 6.10 -26.08
CA GLU A 155 -0.92 5.54 -27.24
C GLU A 155 -1.10 4.02 -27.10
N VAL A 156 -2.17 3.49 -27.69
CA VAL A 156 -2.40 2.04 -27.73
C VAL A 156 -1.31 1.38 -28.59
N GLY A 157 -0.71 0.30 -28.09
CA GLY A 157 0.41 -0.37 -28.74
C GLY A 157 1.79 0.16 -28.35
N GLN A 158 1.87 1.28 -27.64
CA GLN A 158 3.15 1.85 -27.16
C GLN A 158 3.84 0.88 -26.18
N LYS A 159 5.14 0.66 -26.39
CA LYS A 159 5.99 -0.10 -25.47
C LYS A 159 6.49 0.81 -24.37
N LEU A 160 6.34 0.37 -23.13
CA LEU A 160 6.87 1.07 -21.96
C LEU A 160 8.21 0.44 -21.57
N LEU A 161 9.28 1.15 -21.84
CA LEU A 161 10.62 0.74 -21.44
C LEU A 161 10.89 1.20 -20.02
N PHE A 162 11.46 0.31 -19.21
CA PHE A 162 11.77 0.64 -17.81
C PHE A 162 12.82 1.76 -17.72
N GLU A 163 13.74 1.78 -18.61
CA GLU A 163 14.87 2.72 -18.70
C GLU A 163 14.42 4.18 -18.91
N GLU A 164 13.34 4.36 -19.69
CA GLU A 164 12.75 5.68 -19.95
C GLU A 164 11.95 6.20 -18.76
N LEU A 165 11.32 5.27 -18.01
CA LEU A 165 10.43 5.62 -16.93
C LEU A 165 11.14 5.82 -15.58
N PHE A 166 12.28 5.15 -15.36
CA PHE A 166 12.96 5.13 -14.08
C PHE A 166 14.46 5.30 -14.20
N LYS A 167 15.03 5.99 -13.23
CA LYS A 167 16.48 6.21 -13.12
C LYS A 167 17.04 5.54 -11.87
N GLU A 168 18.35 5.29 -11.86
CA GLU A 168 19.04 4.84 -10.66
C GLU A 168 18.88 5.86 -9.54
N GLY A 169 18.58 5.38 -8.34
CA GLY A 169 18.31 6.24 -7.19
C GLY A 169 16.85 6.58 -6.97
N ASP A 170 15.98 6.40 -7.95
CA ASP A 170 14.55 6.69 -7.83
C ASP A 170 13.87 5.81 -6.78
N LEU A 171 12.81 6.37 -6.19
CA LEU A 171 11.96 5.66 -5.24
C LEU A 171 10.76 5.06 -5.98
N VAL A 172 10.55 3.78 -5.77
CA VAL A 172 9.45 3.03 -6.38
C VAL A 172 8.59 2.32 -5.34
N ASP A 173 7.33 2.15 -5.70
CA ASP A 173 6.38 1.33 -4.98
C ASP A 173 6.21 0.01 -5.71
N VAL A 174 6.43 -1.11 -5.03
CA VAL A 174 6.33 -2.43 -5.63
C VAL A 174 5.20 -3.22 -5.00
N ALA A 175 4.24 -3.64 -5.82
CA ALA A 175 3.12 -4.47 -5.41
C ALA A 175 3.26 -5.89 -5.98
N GLY A 176 2.87 -6.87 -5.16
CA GLY A 176 2.88 -8.27 -5.57
C GLY A 176 2.09 -9.14 -4.61
N THR A 177 1.95 -10.41 -4.94
CA THR A 177 1.28 -11.38 -4.08
C THR A 177 2.28 -12.03 -3.15
N THR A 178 2.05 -11.99 -1.85
CA THR A 178 2.91 -12.60 -0.84
C THR A 178 2.89 -14.13 -0.92
N ILE A 179 3.94 -14.77 -0.42
CA ILE A 179 3.99 -16.24 -0.33
C ILE A 179 2.87 -16.72 0.58
N GLY A 180 2.06 -17.67 0.10
CA GLY A 180 1.03 -18.32 0.90
C GLY A 180 1.66 -19.19 2.00
N LYS A 181 1.14 -19.08 3.23
CA LYS A 181 1.60 -19.87 4.40
C LYS A 181 0.51 -20.77 4.94
N GLY A 182 -0.62 -20.88 4.25
CA GLY A 182 -1.77 -21.68 4.69
C GLY A 182 -2.43 -21.10 5.95
N PHE A 183 -3.11 -21.97 6.71
CA PHE A 183 -3.72 -21.61 7.99
C PHE A 183 -2.63 -21.50 9.07
N GLN A 184 -2.59 -20.38 9.78
CA GLN A 184 -1.61 -20.12 10.83
C GLN A 184 -2.29 -19.64 12.10
N GLY A 185 -1.74 -20.08 13.25
CA GLY A 185 -2.15 -19.65 14.58
C GLY A 185 -1.75 -18.21 14.89
N GLY A 186 -2.26 -17.67 16.01
CA GLY A 186 -2.03 -16.28 16.42
C GLY A 186 -0.57 -15.92 16.60
N ILE A 187 0.26 -16.87 17.05
CA ILE A 187 1.70 -16.64 17.26
C ILE A 187 2.39 -16.27 15.95
N LYS A 188 2.22 -17.05 14.89
CA LYS A 188 2.88 -16.82 13.61
C LYS A 188 2.20 -15.72 12.80
N ARG A 189 0.86 -15.65 12.85
CA ARG A 189 0.08 -14.71 12.05
C ARG A 189 0.13 -13.29 12.58
N HIS A 190 0.13 -13.13 13.91
CA HIS A 190 -0.01 -11.84 14.58
C HIS A 190 1.10 -11.54 15.59
N ASN A 191 2.15 -12.36 15.64
CA ASN A 191 3.28 -12.25 16.58
C ASN A 191 2.85 -12.27 18.05
N PHE A 192 1.86 -13.10 18.40
CA PHE A 192 1.45 -13.27 19.79
C PHE A 192 2.52 -14.03 20.57
N LYS A 193 2.68 -13.68 21.84
CA LYS A 193 3.55 -14.41 22.77
C LYS A 193 2.93 -15.79 23.08
N ARG A 194 3.78 -16.76 23.36
CA ARG A 194 3.34 -18.06 23.89
C ARG A 194 2.91 -17.90 25.34
N GLY A 195 1.98 -18.72 25.78
CA GLY A 195 1.64 -18.85 27.20
C GLY A 195 2.78 -19.49 28.01
N PRO A 196 2.68 -19.50 29.36
CA PRO A 196 3.63 -20.17 30.23
C PRO A 196 3.80 -21.65 29.84
N MET A 197 5.03 -22.16 29.92
CA MET A 197 5.35 -23.56 29.58
C MET A 197 5.45 -24.46 30.82
N SER A 198 5.45 -23.86 32.01
CA SER A 198 5.56 -24.50 33.32
C SER A 198 4.50 -23.95 34.28
N HIS A 199 4.63 -24.27 35.58
CA HIS A 199 3.70 -23.85 36.65
C HIS A 199 2.24 -24.28 36.39
N GLY A 200 2.04 -25.54 35.90
CA GLY A 200 0.72 -26.13 35.69
C GLY A 200 -0.06 -25.62 34.48
N SER A 201 0.54 -24.75 33.66
CA SER A 201 -0.12 -24.27 32.43
C SER A 201 -0.33 -25.41 31.43
N LYS A 202 -1.55 -25.52 30.90
CA LYS A 202 -1.92 -26.45 29.82
C LYS A 202 -2.23 -25.71 28.50
N SER A 203 -2.09 -24.37 28.45
CA SER A 203 -2.46 -23.53 27.34
C SER A 203 -1.26 -22.79 26.74
N HIS A 204 -0.32 -23.57 26.15
CA HIS A 204 0.95 -23.02 25.66
C HIS A 204 0.83 -22.13 24.40
N ARG A 205 -0.11 -22.46 23.52
CA ARG A 205 -0.28 -21.79 22.21
C ARG A 205 -1.69 -21.22 21.99
N ALA A 206 -2.54 -21.27 23.02
CA ALA A 206 -3.91 -20.78 22.92
C ALA A 206 -3.96 -19.26 22.74
N LEU A 207 -5.05 -18.79 22.13
CA LEU A 207 -5.25 -17.37 21.83
C LEU A 207 -5.49 -16.56 23.12
N GLY A 208 -6.06 -17.19 24.15
CA GLY A 208 -6.52 -16.53 25.37
C GLY A 208 -7.88 -15.85 25.18
N SER A 209 -8.20 -14.90 26.02
CA SER A 209 -9.46 -14.17 25.98
C SER A 209 -9.62 -13.40 24.67
N ILE A 210 -10.82 -13.50 24.07
CA ILE A 210 -11.14 -12.81 22.82
C ILE A 210 -11.95 -11.53 23.03
N GLY A 211 -12.36 -11.23 24.26
CA GLY A 211 -13.12 -10.01 24.58
C GLY A 211 -13.53 -9.97 26.04
N ALA A 212 -14.21 -8.89 26.41
CA ALA A 212 -14.90 -8.76 27.69
C ALA A 212 -16.21 -9.56 27.68
N GLY A 213 -16.77 -9.84 28.88
CA GLY A 213 -18.00 -10.61 29.04
C GLY A 213 -19.25 -9.79 28.66
N THR A 214 -20.03 -9.41 29.67
CA THR A 214 -21.36 -8.79 29.51
C THR A 214 -21.35 -7.53 28.65
N THR A 215 -20.39 -6.65 28.80
CA THR A 215 -20.23 -5.45 27.99
C THR A 215 -18.91 -5.52 27.23
N PRO A 216 -18.92 -5.57 25.91
CA PRO A 216 -19.98 -5.30 24.92
C PRO A 216 -20.88 -6.51 24.57
N GLY A 217 -20.75 -7.68 25.21
CA GLY A 217 -21.52 -8.89 24.89
C GLY A 217 -21.22 -9.52 23.54
N ARG A 218 -20.14 -9.11 22.87
CA ARG A 218 -19.73 -9.58 21.54
C ARG A 218 -18.23 -9.48 21.37
N VAL A 219 -17.70 -10.23 20.39
CA VAL A 219 -16.32 -10.07 19.93
C VAL A 219 -16.25 -8.91 18.94
N TYR A 220 -15.32 -7.98 19.14
CA TYR A 220 -15.13 -6.85 18.23
C TYR A 220 -14.69 -7.30 16.83
N LYS A 221 -15.20 -6.62 15.80
CA LYS A 221 -14.76 -6.80 14.41
C LYS A 221 -13.26 -6.49 14.32
N GLY A 222 -12.54 -7.25 13.48
CA GLY A 222 -11.09 -7.08 13.32
C GLY A 222 -10.23 -7.69 14.45
N LYS A 223 -10.82 -8.43 15.41
CA LYS A 223 -10.06 -9.15 16.43
C LYS A 223 -9.04 -10.09 15.77
N LYS A 224 -7.79 -10.04 16.23
CA LYS A 224 -6.70 -10.86 15.70
C LYS A 224 -6.91 -12.32 16.11
N MET A 225 -7.18 -13.19 15.13
CA MET A 225 -7.47 -14.60 15.31
C MET A 225 -6.65 -15.47 14.33
N PRO A 226 -6.53 -16.78 14.56
CA PRO A 226 -5.98 -17.72 13.57
C PRO A 226 -6.70 -17.60 12.24
N GLY A 227 -6.05 -17.99 11.16
CA GLY A 227 -6.63 -18.00 9.84
C GLY A 227 -5.58 -18.04 8.73
N ARG A 228 -6.02 -17.85 7.49
CA ARG A 228 -5.14 -17.86 6.31
C ARG A 228 -4.11 -16.73 6.41
N MET A 229 -2.84 -17.07 6.19
CA MET A 229 -1.72 -16.15 6.16
C MET A 229 -1.03 -16.18 4.80
N GLY A 230 -0.70 -15.02 4.26
CA GLY A 230 -0.08 -14.88 2.95
C GLY A 230 -1.05 -15.14 1.79
N GLY A 231 -0.53 -15.14 0.56
CA GLY A 231 -1.34 -15.23 -0.65
C GLY A 231 -2.19 -13.98 -0.90
N THR A 232 -1.86 -12.86 -0.28
CA THR A 232 -2.56 -11.58 -0.40
C THR A 232 -1.72 -10.58 -1.19
N LYS A 233 -2.38 -9.69 -1.92
CA LYS A 233 -1.71 -8.55 -2.57
C LYS A 233 -1.15 -7.62 -1.49
N THR A 234 0.12 -7.26 -1.62
CA THR A 234 0.82 -6.34 -0.71
C THR A 234 1.65 -5.38 -1.52
N LYS A 235 1.64 -4.11 -1.14
CA LYS A 235 2.44 -3.04 -1.75
C LYS A 235 3.50 -2.59 -0.75
N ILE A 236 4.78 -2.68 -1.13
CA ILE A 236 5.90 -2.13 -0.37
C ILE A 236 6.27 -0.82 -1.02
N ARG A 237 6.38 0.22 -0.22
CA ARG A 237 6.54 1.60 -0.69
C ARG A 237 7.94 2.12 -0.47
N LYS A 238 8.34 3.12 -1.28
CA LYS A 238 9.59 3.88 -1.12
C LYS A 238 10.84 3.00 -1.18
N LEU A 239 10.90 2.08 -2.10
CA LEU A 239 12.09 1.28 -2.34
C LEU A 239 13.00 1.98 -3.34
N LYS A 240 14.29 2.08 -3.02
CA LYS A 240 15.28 2.72 -3.88
C LYS A 240 15.74 1.75 -4.97
N ILE A 241 15.82 2.22 -6.21
CA ILE A 241 16.48 1.53 -7.31
C ILE A 241 18.00 1.70 -7.10
N VAL A 242 18.72 0.59 -7.04
CA VAL A 242 20.19 0.59 -6.83
C VAL A 242 20.93 0.63 -8.15
N LYS A 243 20.55 -0.25 -9.08
CA LYS A 243 21.16 -0.37 -10.40
C LYS A 243 20.15 -0.83 -11.43
N ILE A 244 20.30 -0.36 -12.66
CA ILE A 244 19.56 -0.79 -13.83
C ILE A 244 20.58 -1.43 -14.78
N ASP A 245 20.29 -2.63 -15.23
CA ASP A 245 21.10 -3.35 -16.20
C ASP A 245 20.25 -3.59 -17.46
N ASN A 246 20.61 -2.89 -18.53
CA ASN A 246 19.86 -2.87 -19.78
C ASN A 246 20.12 -4.12 -20.60
N ASP A 247 21.34 -4.63 -20.59
CA ASP A 247 21.76 -5.80 -21.37
C ASP A 247 20.99 -7.05 -20.90
N LEU A 248 20.89 -7.21 -19.59
CA LEU A 248 20.16 -8.32 -18.97
C LEU A 248 18.67 -8.02 -18.78
N ARG A 249 18.21 -6.80 -19.04
CA ARG A 249 16.84 -6.31 -18.76
C ARG A 249 16.41 -6.58 -17.31
N VAL A 250 17.27 -6.21 -16.37
CA VAL A 250 17.01 -6.39 -14.95
C VAL A 250 17.18 -5.10 -14.18
N VAL A 251 16.46 -5.02 -13.08
CA VAL A 251 16.53 -3.93 -12.12
C VAL A 251 16.81 -4.47 -10.74
N MET A 252 17.73 -3.85 -10.05
CA MET A 252 18.10 -4.15 -8.68
C MET A 252 17.42 -3.15 -7.75
N ILE A 253 16.46 -3.62 -6.96
CA ILE A 253 15.70 -2.79 -6.02
C ILE A 253 16.15 -3.14 -4.60
N LYS A 254 16.49 -2.12 -3.81
CA LYS A 254 16.93 -2.28 -2.43
C LYS A 254 15.85 -2.91 -1.56
N GLY A 255 16.20 -4.00 -0.87
CA GLY A 255 15.35 -4.65 0.12
C GLY A 255 14.55 -5.83 -0.44
N ALA A 256 13.59 -6.30 0.36
CA ALA A 256 12.77 -7.46 0.03
C ALA A 256 11.51 -7.05 -0.74
N LEU A 257 11.15 -7.85 -1.74
CA LEU A 257 9.91 -7.69 -2.52
C LEU A 257 8.93 -8.83 -2.21
N PRO A 258 7.61 -8.61 -2.35
CA PRO A 258 6.62 -9.62 -2.05
C PRO A 258 6.70 -10.81 -3.03
N GLY A 259 6.41 -11.99 -2.53
CA GLY A 259 6.30 -13.21 -3.33
C GLY A 259 7.59 -14.02 -3.45
N LYS A 260 7.46 -15.22 -4.01
CA LYS A 260 8.57 -16.13 -4.32
C LYS A 260 9.22 -15.75 -5.66
N PRO A 261 10.43 -16.25 -5.97
CA PRO A 261 10.98 -16.16 -7.32
C PRO A 261 9.97 -16.64 -8.37
N GLY A 262 9.92 -15.97 -9.51
CA GLY A 262 8.93 -16.21 -10.57
C GLY A 262 7.58 -15.47 -10.42
N ASN A 263 7.32 -14.81 -9.30
CA ASN A 263 6.09 -14.04 -9.12
C ASN A 263 6.08 -12.75 -9.93
N LEU A 264 4.88 -12.39 -10.39
CA LEU A 264 4.60 -11.10 -11.01
C LEU A 264 4.70 -9.99 -9.98
N LEU A 265 5.40 -8.93 -10.34
CA LEU A 265 5.51 -7.69 -9.60
C LEU A 265 4.97 -6.54 -10.45
N ARG A 266 4.33 -5.58 -9.80
CA ARG A 266 3.93 -4.30 -10.38
C ARG A 266 4.79 -3.23 -9.75
N ILE A 267 5.52 -2.50 -10.56
CA ILE A 267 6.43 -1.43 -10.16
C ILE A 267 5.84 -0.12 -10.64
N ALA A 268 5.68 0.84 -9.75
CA ALA A 268 5.17 2.17 -10.05
C ALA A 268 6.03 3.22 -9.35
N PRO A 269 6.08 4.47 -9.83
CA PRO A 269 6.74 5.55 -9.12
C PRO A 269 6.17 5.70 -7.71
N ALA A 270 7.00 6.07 -6.74
CA ALA A 270 6.54 6.24 -5.37
C ALA A 270 5.58 7.44 -5.27
N LYS A 271 4.35 7.18 -4.82
CA LYS A 271 3.35 8.24 -4.62
C LYS A 271 3.73 9.21 -3.49
N ILE A 272 4.42 8.72 -2.47
CA ILE A 272 4.82 9.49 -1.30
C ILE A 272 6.34 9.46 -1.21
N VAL A 273 7.02 10.56 -1.38
CA VAL A 273 8.48 10.64 -1.42
C VAL A 273 9.07 10.99 -0.04
N GLY A 274 8.56 12.00 0.64
CA GLY A 274 8.99 12.38 1.98
C GLY A 274 8.26 11.63 3.12
N LYS A 275 8.21 12.23 4.31
CA LYS A 275 7.31 11.80 5.37
C LYS A 275 5.90 12.26 5.05
N ASN A 276 5.11 11.41 4.39
CA ASN A 276 3.72 11.67 4.00
C ASN A 276 3.52 12.84 3.00
N ILE A 277 4.56 13.26 2.29
CA ILE A 277 4.48 14.28 1.25
C ILE A 277 4.17 13.58 -0.08
N PRO A 278 3.04 13.87 -0.75
CA PRO A 278 2.76 13.35 -2.08
C PRO A 278 3.81 13.85 -3.08
N LYS A 279 4.11 13.05 -4.09
CA LYS A 279 4.89 13.50 -5.24
C LYS A 279 3.97 14.36 -6.10
N SER A 280 4.36 15.58 -6.35
CA SER A 280 3.73 16.49 -7.32
C SER A 280 3.90 15.97 -8.74
#